data_ac78519a2dde0dfe37a15aaed27f3bd6
#
_entry.id   ac78519a2dde0dfe37a15aaed27f3bd6
#
_cell.length_a   1.000
_cell.length_b   1.000
_cell.length_c   1.000
_cell.angle_alpha   90.00
_cell.angle_beta   90.00
_cell.angle_gamma   90.00
#
_symmetry.space_group_name_H-M   'P 1'
#
loop_
_entity.id
_entity.type
_entity.pdbx_description
1 polymer ?
#
loop_
_entity_poly.entity_id
_entity_poly.type
_entity_poly.pdbx_seq_one_letter_code
_entity_poly.pdbx_strand_id
1 'polypeptide(L)'
;MLSCHACGEAILCPNCSVSLTHHKTPRGSRLICHYCGYNIPVPHFCPKCASEHLAFGGYGTQLIEEEIRSFLPDARILRMDADTTKERFSQDEITGAFSRGEADILVGTQMIAKGHNFPKLSLVGVIAADNSLFLDDFRANERTFSLITQVIGRAGRSEGGGIAVVQTYNPDNETIRLSAKQDYEAFYRNEIAVRRALVFPPFCDIAVFSIGADEETELRTFSGEFAAALNAKRKSAYSDVQMLTFGPFEAPVFKIKNKFRMRIVIKFKNNKRARALFDELIREYGKRAAGKITLSVDINPSST
;
A
#
# COMPACT_ATOMS: atom_id res chain seq x y z
N MET A 1 9.33 -8.03 7.76
CA MET A 1 10.08 -6.95 8.47
C MET A 1 10.80 -7.58 9.66
N LEU A 2 12.04 -7.18 9.94
CA LEU A 2 12.78 -7.63 11.14
C LEU A 2 12.74 -6.50 12.17
N SER A 3 12.35 -6.80 13.40
CA SER A 3 12.28 -5.85 14.51
C SER A 3 12.82 -6.44 15.81
N CYS A 4 13.29 -5.59 16.69
CA CYS A 4 13.78 -6.01 18.01
C CYS A 4 12.63 -6.07 19.01
N HIS A 5 12.44 -7.21 19.68
CA HIS A 5 11.43 -7.35 20.73
C HIS A 5 11.77 -6.57 22.01
N ALA A 6 13.07 -6.31 22.26
CA ALA A 6 13.47 -5.61 23.47
C ALA A 6 13.26 -4.09 23.41
N CYS A 7 13.47 -3.46 22.23
CA CYS A 7 13.37 -2.01 22.10
C CYS A 7 12.41 -1.53 21.01
N GLY A 8 11.74 -2.45 20.30
CA GLY A 8 10.78 -2.12 19.23
C GLY A 8 11.41 -1.63 17.92
N GLU A 9 12.75 -1.48 17.85
CA GLU A 9 13.41 -0.94 16.66
C GLU A 9 13.29 -1.87 15.47
N ALA A 10 12.83 -1.34 14.33
CA ALA A 10 12.84 -2.04 13.06
C ALA A 10 14.18 -1.83 12.33
N ILE A 11 14.66 -2.84 11.61
CA ILE A 11 15.87 -2.71 10.81
C ILE A 11 15.52 -1.93 9.53
N LEU A 12 15.95 -0.69 9.47
CA LEU A 12 15.64 0.24 8.39
C LEU A 12 16.70 0.25 7.29
N CYS A 13 16.31 0.60 6.09
CA CYS A 13 17.21 0.88 4.98
C CYS A 13 17.91 2.23 5.21
N PRO A 14 19.26 2.34 5.12
CA PRO A 14 19.95 3.62 5.29
C PRO A 14 19.64 4.63 4.18
N ASN A 15 19.26 4.14 3.00
CA ASN A 15 18.98 4.99 1.83
C ASN A 15 17.48 5.32 1.67
N CYS A 16 16.60 4.64 2.43
CA CYS A 16 15.16 4.79 2.31
C CYS A 16 14.52 4.74 3.71
N SER A 17 13.44 5.49 3.92
CA SER A 17 12.71 5.48 5.20
C SER A 17 11.73 4.29 5.26
N VAL A 18 12.23 3.08 5.02
CA VAL A 18 11.45 1.85 5.06
C VAL A 18 12.22 0.73 5.76
N SER A 19 11.49 -0.16 6.39
CA SER A 19 12.07 -1.39 6.95
C SER A 19 12.54 -2.32 5.84
N LEU A 20 13.64 -3.02 6.10
CA LEU A 20 14.12 -4.06 5.21
C LEU A 20 13.23 -5.30 5.30
N THR A 21 13.03 -5.96 4.16
CA THR A 21 12.24 -7.18 4.05
C THR A 21 13.15 -8.40 4.07
N HIS A 22 12.77 -9.42 4.83
CA HIS A 22 13.50 -10.68 4.90
C HIS A 22 13.23 -11.54 3.66
N HIS A 23 14.31 -12.07 3.09
CA HIS A 23 14.27 -13.03 1.99
C HIS A 23 15.19 -14.22 2.31
N LYS A 24 14.70 -15.43 2.07
CA LYS A 24 15.52 -16.63 2.01
C LYS A 24 16.08 -16.78 0.60
N THR A 25 17.38 -16.78 0.47
CA THR A 25 18.07 -16.97 -0.81
C THR A 25 18.90 -18.25 -0.77
N PRO A 26 19.33 -18.82 -1.91
CA PRO A 26 20.23 -19.97 -1.93
C PRO A 26 21.55 -19.75 -1.17
N ARG A 27 21.94 -18.48 -0.97
CA ARG A 27 23.15 -18.06 -0.23
C ARG A 27 22.88 -17.68 1.22
N GLY A 28 21.71 -18.02 1.78
CA GLY A 28 21.29 -17.70 3.14
C GLY A 28 20.25 -16.59 3.25
N SER A 29 19.84 -16.29 4.47
CA SER A 29 18.86 -15.26 4.77
C SER A 29 19.43 -13.85 4.65
N ARG A 30 18.71 -12.96 3.97
CA ARG A 30 19.10 -11.55 3.76
C ARG A 30 17.94 -10.61 4.02
N LEU A 31 18.29 -9.39 4.42
CA LEU A 31 17.35 -8.26 4.50
C LEU A 31 17.56 -7.37 3.28
N ILE A 32 16.48 -7.12 2.52
CA ILE A 32 16.51 -6.40 1.24
C ILE A 32 15.54 -5.24 1.25
N CYS A 33 15.98 -4.09 0.74
CA CYS A 33 15.12 -2.94 0.46
C CYS A 33 14.54 -3.04 -0.95
N HIS A 34 13.23 -3.15 -1.07
CA HIS A 34 12.55 -3.22 -2.39
C HIS A 34 12.59 -1.93 -3.20
N TYR A 35 12.95 -0.79 -2.59
CA TYR A 35 13.03 0.50 -3.28
C TYR A 35 14.39 0.76 -3.94
N CYS A 36 15.49 0.44 -3.23
CA CYS A 36 16.83 0.76 -3.74
C CYS A 36 17.72 -0.46 -3.97
N GLY A 37 17.28 -1.67 -3.56
CA GLY A 37 18.08 -2.90 -3.68
C GLY A 37 19.16 -3.07 -2.61
N TYR A 38 19.29 -2.13 -1.65
CA TYR A 38 20.22 -2.28 -0.53
C TYR A 38 19.92 -3.58 0.21
N ASN A 39 20.96 -4.36 0.51
CA ASN A 39 20.80 -5.64 1.17
C ASN A 39 21.93 -5.94 2.14
N ILE A 40 21.61 -6.60 3.26
CA ILE A 40 22.53 -7.04 4.30
C ILE A 40 22.19 -8.45 4.74
N PRO A 41 23.14 -9.20 5.32
CA PRO A 41 22.84 -10.41 6.09
C PRO A 41 21.87 -10.06 7.22
N VAL A 42 21.10 -11.05 7.68
CA VAL A 42 20.29 -10.88 8.90
C VAL A 42 21.25 -10.68 10.09
N PRO A 43 21.16 -9.57 10.82
CA PRO A 43 22.03 -9.33 11.97
C PRO A 43 21.69 -10.29 13.11
N HIS A 44 22.67 -10.69 13.90
CA HIS A 44 22.49 -11.51 15.10
C HIS A 44 22.02 -10.67 16.30
N PHE A 45 22.35 -9.38 16.30
CA PHE A 45 22.05 -8.45 17.39
C PHE A 45 21.33 -7.22 16.86
N CYS A 46 20.49 -6.65 17.70
CA CYS A 46 19.85 -5.36 17.40
C CYS A 46 20.91 -4.25 17.28
N PRO A 47 20.97 -3.50 16.18
CA PRO A 47 21.97 -2.43 16.02
C PRO A 47 21.79 -1.28 17.01
N LYS A 48 20.62 -1.15 17.66
CA LYS A 48 20.32 -0.08 18.62
C LYS A 48 20.61 -0.46 20.07
N CYS A 49 20.19 -1.65 20.51
CA CYS A 49 20.28 -2.06 21.92
C CYS A 49 21.11 -3.33 22.16
N ALA A 50 21.74 -3.88 21.12
CA ALA A 50 22.55 -5.10 21.14
C ALA A 50 21.83 -6.36 21.65
N SER A 51 20.50 -6.36 21.76
CA SER A 51 19.71 -7.54 22.15
C SER A 51 19.72 -8.60 21.04
N GLU A 52 19.76 -9.86 21.42
CA GLU A 52 19.61 -11.02 20.52
C GLU A 52 18.15 -11.29 20.13
N HIS A 53 17.19 -10.65 20.81
CA HIS A 53 15.76 -10.89 20.59
C HIS A 53 15.23 -10.13 19.36
N LEU A 54 15.68 -10.58 18.20
CA LEU A 54 15.17 -10.12 16.90
C LEU A 54 14.09 -11.08 16.40
N ALA A 55 12.94 -10.53 15.98
CA ALA A 55 11.85 -11.32 15.43
C ALA A 55 11.37 -10.78 14.09
N PHE A 56 10.95 -11.71 13.25
CA PHE A 56 10.31 -11.39 11.99
C PHE A 56 8.84 -11.05 12.25
N GLY A 57 8.46 -9.79 12.00
CA GLY A 57 7.07 -9.34 12.06
C GLY A 57 6.43 -9.35 10.67
N GLY A 58 5.14 -9.71 10.64
CA GLY A 58 4.32 -9.74 9.43
C GLY A 58 4.23 -11.13 8.79
N TYR A 59 3.07 -11.40 8.20
CA TYR A 59 2.78 -12.65 7.51
C TYR A 59 3.18 -12.53 6.04
N GLY A 60 4.44 -12.87 5.72
CA GLY A 60 4.86 -13.04 4.34
C GLY A 60 4.36 -14.37 3.77
N THR A 61 4.12 -14.44 2.47
CA THR A 61 3.69 -15.68 1.78
C THR A 61 4.60 -16.86 2.05
N GLN A 62 5.89 -16.60 2.18
CA GLN A 62 6.89 -17.62 2.50
C GLN A 62 6.71 -18.19 3.91
N LEU A 63 6.47 -17.35 4.92
CA LEU A 63 6.22 -17.80 6.29
C LEU A 63 4.93 -18.62 6.37
N ILE A 64 3.87 -18.16 5.67
CA ILE A 64 2.60 -18.87 5.61
C ILE A 64 2.79 -20.25 4.95
N GLU A 65 3.54 -20.32 3.87
CA GLU A 65 3.88 -21.60 3.22
C GLU A 65 4.60 -22.55 4.18
N GLU A 66 5.59 -22.05 4.93
CA GLU A 66 6.36 -22.83 5.91
C GLU A 66 5.47 -23.34 7.06
N GLU A 67 4.60 -22.48 7.59
CA GLU A 67 3.63 -22.88 8.62
C GLU A 67 2.66 -23.96 8.10
N ILE A 68 2.08 -23.77 6.92
CA ILE A 68 1.20 -24.79 6.34
C ILE A 68 1.92 -26.11 6.15
N ARG A 69 3.16 -26.13 5.68
CA ARG A 69 3.98 -27.34 5.58
C ARG A 69 4.22 -28.04 6.91
N SER A 70 4.30 -27.28 8.01
CA SER A 70 4.48 -27.86 9.34
C SER A 70 3.21 -28.58 9.83
N PHE A 71 2.02 -28.10 9.46
CA PHE A 71 0.73 -28.73 9.81
C PHE A 71 0.28 -29.79 8.83
N LEU A 72 0.60 -29.61 7.54
CA LEU A 72 0.19 -30.47 6.43
C LEU A 72 1.40 -30.86 5.58
N PRO A 73 2.29 -31.76 6.08
CA PRO A 73 3.56 -32.06 5.42
C PRO A 73 3.41 -32.70 4.03
N ASP A 74 2.31 -33.41 3.80
CA ASP A 74 2.01 -34.10 2.54
C ASP A 74 1.30 -33.20 1.50
N ALA A 75 0.91 -31.99 1.87
CA ALA A 75 0.19 -31.10 0.97
C ALA A 75 1.12 -30.51 -0.09
N ARG A 76 0.66 -30.52 -1.33
CA ARG A 76 1.35 -29.88 -2.46
C ARG A 76 0.99 -28.39 -2.46
N ILE A 77 1.97 -27.55 -2.18
CA ILE A 77 1.76 -26.09 -2.03
C ILE A 77 2.43 -25.37 -3.18
N LEU A 78 1.69 -24.50 -3.84
CA LEU A 78 2.19 -23.50 -4.77
C LEU A 78 2.17 -22.12 -4.11
N ARG A 79 3.20 -21.31 -4.40
CA ARG A 79 3.28 -19.93 -3.94
C ARG A 79 3.31 -18.97 -5.14
N MET A 80 2.49 -17.90 -5.08
CA MET A 80 2.41 -16.86 -6.08
C MET A 80 2.52 -15.47 -5.44
N ASP A 81 3.70 -14.89 -5.57
CA ASP A 81 4.01 -13.52 -5.15
C ASP A 81 4.95 -12.86 -6.15
N ALA A 82 5.33 -11.60 -5.89
CA ALA A 82 6.19 -10.84 -6.78
C ALA A 82 7.59 -11.46 -6.98
N ASP A 83 8.07 -12.26 -6.04
CA ASP A 83 9.38 -12.90 -6.13
C ASP A 83 9.31 -14.17 -6.98
N THR A 84 8.29 -15.02 -6.76
CA THR A 84 8.12 -16.26 -7.52
C THR A 84 7.75 -16.03 -8.98
N THR A 85 7.01 -14.98 -9.28
CA THR A 85 6.59 -14.65 -10.64
C THR A 85 7.71 -14.01 -11.48
N LYS A 86 8.75 -13.46 -10.85
CA LYS A 86 9.92 -12.91 -11.57
C LYS A 86 10.99 -13.95 -11.87
N GLU A 87 11.11 -14.98 -11.03
CA GLU A 87 12.29 -15.88 -11.06
C GLU A 87 12.05 -17.24 -11.71
N ARG A 88 10.85 -17.79 -11.73
CA ARG A 88 10.64 -19.21 -12.11
C ARG A 88 9.43 -19.52 -13.00
N PHE A 89 8.31 -18.88 -12.83
CA PHE A 89 7.08 -19.20 -13.55
C PHE A 89 6.26 -17.97 -13.87
N SER A 90 5.59 -17.97 -15.00
CA SER A 90 4.58 -16.96 -15.26
C SER A 90 3.38 -17.12 -14.31
N GLN A 91 2.64 -16.05 -14.08
CA GLN A 91 1.40 -16.11 -13.28
C GLN A 91 0.42 -17.16 -13.82
N ASP A 92 0.35 -17.28 -15.15
CA ASP A 92 -0.54 -18.22 -15.84
C ASP A 92 -0.13 -19.68 -15.63
N GLU A 93 1.17 -19.98 -15.55
CA GLU A 93 1.65 -21.33 -15.27
C GLU A 93 1.28 -21.78 -13.87
N ILE A 94 1.49 -20.93 -12.83
CA ILE A 94 1.15 -21.26 -11.44
C ILE A 94 -0.36 -21.48 -11.29
N THR A 95 -1.16 -20.58 -11.82
CA THR A 95 -2.63 -20.67 -11.71
C THR A 95 -3.20 -21.80 -12.56
N GLY A 96 -2.59 -22.09 -13.70
CA GLY A 96 -2.91 -23.24 -14.54
C GLY A 96 -2.63 -24.56 -13.82
N ALA A 97 -1.47 -24.72 -13.19
CA ALA A 97 -1.12 -25.90 -12.42
C ALA A 97 -2.08 -26.13 -11.25
N PHE A 98 -2.44 -25.07 -10.52
CA PHE A 98 -3.42 -25.17 -9.44
C PHE A 98 -4.81 -25.56 -9.98
N SER A 99 -5.26 -24.99 -11.11
CA SER A 99 -6.54 -25.31 -11.73
C SER A 99 -6.63 -26.76 -12.21
N ARG A 100 -5.51 -27.35 -12.66
CA ARG A 100 -5.43 -28.77 -13.03
C ARG A 100 -5.37 -29.74 -11.85
N GLY A 101 -5.25 -29.20 -10.60
CA GLY A 101 -5.14 -30.02 -9.40
C GLY A 101 -3.74 -30.58 -9.15
N GLU A 102 -2.71 -29.95 -9.72
CA GLU A 102 -1.31 -30.31 -9.49
C GLU A 102 -0.82 -29.87 -8.10
N ALA A 103 -1.59 -29.00 -7.43
CA ALA A 103 -1.38 -28.61 -6.04
C ALA A 103 -2.70 -28.54 -5.27
N ASP A 104 -2.59 -28.74 -3.96
CA ASP A 104 -3.72 -28.76 -3.03
C ASP A 104 -3.96 -27.38 -2.42
N ILE A 105 -2.91 -26.58 -2.29
CA ILE A 105 -2.96 -25.24 -1.68
C ILE A 105 -2.22 -24.25 -2.56
N LEU A 106 -2.84 -23.08 -2.78
CA LEU A 106 -2.22 -21.93 -3.41
C LEU A 106 -2.11 -20.79 -2.39
N VAL A 107 -0.88 -20.41 -2.04
CA VAL A 107 -0.57 -19.29 -1.16
C VAL A 107 -0.14 -18.08 -1.99
N GLY A 108 -0.66 -16.92 -1.71
CA GLY A 108 -0.20 -15.73 -2.45
C GLY A 108 -0.74 -14.42 -1.92
N THR A 109 -0.37 -13.35 -2.60
CA THR A 109 -0.85 -12.00 -2.33
C THR A 109 -2.15 -11.71 -3.07
N GLN A 110 -2.58 -10.46 -3.10
CA GLN A 110 -3.76 -10.01 -3.87
C GLN A 110 -3.74 -10.43 -5.36
N MET A 111 -2.61 -10.87 -5.88
CA MET A 111 -2.47 -11.32 -7.28
C MET A 111 -3.37 -12.53 -7.57
N ILE A 112 -3.54 -13.46 -6.61
CA ILE A 112 -4.39 -14.65 -6.78
C ILE A 112 -5.89 -14.33 -6.79
N ALA A 113 -6.28 -13.17 -6.24
CA ALA A 113 -7.69 -12.76 -6.18
C ALA A 113 -8.24 -12.29 -7.54
N LYS A 114 -7.37 -11.91 -8.49
CA LYS A 114 -7.77 -11.29 -9.75
C LYS A 114 -7.72 -12.27 -10.93
N GLY A 115 -8.79 -12.30 -11.71
CA GLY A 115 -8.79 -12.89 -13.07
C GLY A 115 -8.88 -14.42 -13.17
N HIS A 116 -8.70 -15.19 -12.10
CA HIS A 116 -8.66 -16.65 -12.16
C HIS A 116 -9.95 -17.29 -11.66
N ASN A 117 -10.34 -18.41 -12.25
CA ASN A 117 -11.49 -19.21 -11.81
C ASN A 117 -11.01 -20.58 -11.33
N PHE A 118 -11.35 -20.95 -10.11
CA PHE A 118 -10.97 -22.22 -9.49
C PHE A 118 -12.26 -22.99 -9.09
N PRO A 119 -12.86 -23.77 -10.00
CA PRO A 119 -14.18 -24.39 -9.78
C PRO A 119 -14.21 -25.42 -8.64
N LYS A 120 -13.05 -25.99 -8.27
CA LYS A 120 -12.91 -26.99 -7.20
C LYS A 120 -12.46 -26.39 -5.86
N LEU A 121 -12.45 -25.06 -5.73
CA LEU A 121 -11.96 -24.38 -4.54
C LEU A 121 -12.98 -24.51 -3.39
N SER A 122 -12.66 -25.28 -2.37
CA SER A 122 -13.52 -25.55 -1.20
C SER A 122 -13.28 -24.59 -0.03
N LEU A 123 -12.06 -24.07 0.11
CA LEU A 123 -11.68 -23.17 1.21
C LEU A 123 -10.88 -21.99 0.69
N VAL A 124 -11.19 -20.81 1.21
CA VAL A 124 -10.40 -19.58 1.02
C VAL A 124 -10.07 -18.96 2.38
N GLY A 125 -8.80 -18.67 2.61
CA GLY A 125 -8.32 -17.93 3.78
C GLY A 125 -7.85 -16.53 3.42
N VAL A 126 -8.34 -15.51 4.11
CA VAL A 126 -7.81 -14.15 4.07
C VAL A 126 -7.07 -13.90 5.37
N ILE A 127 -5.75 -13.70 5.27
CA ILE A 127 -4.89 -13.51 6.44
C ILE A 127 -4.61 -12.02 6.62
N ALA A 128 -4.69 -11.53 7.87
CA ALA A 128 -4.41 -10.15 8.25
C ALA A 128 -5.23 -9.13 7.42
N ALA A 129 -6.54 -9.31 7.34
CA ALA A 129 -7.47 -8.46 6.58
C ALA A 129 -7.37 -6.98 6.97
N ASP A 130 -6.96 -6.70 8.22
CA ASP A 130 -6.81 -5.35 8.76
C ASP A 130 -5.72 -4.53 8.05
N ASN A 131 -4.69 -5.17 7.49
CA ASN A 131 -3.54 -4.45 6.91
C ASN A 131 -3.94 -3.46 5.82
N SER A 132 -4.98 -3.78 5.06
CA SER A 132 -5.48 -2.89 4.00
C SER A 132 -6.35 -1.74 4.52
N LEU A 133 -6.92 -1.86 5.72
CA LEU A 133 -7.71 -0.78 6.37
C LEU A 133 -6.83 0.35 6.90
N PHE A 134 -5.58 0.06 7.28
CA PHE A 134 -4.65 1.04 7.86
C PHE A 134 -3.80 1.78 6.82
N LEU A 135 -4.11 1.65 5.54
CA LEU A 135 -3.47 2.45 4.51
C LEU A 135 -3.92 3.92 4.62
N ASP A 136 -2.97 4.84 4.50
CA ASP A 136 -3.22 6.29 4.46
C ASP A 136 -3.84 6.68 3.10
N ASP A 137 -5.04 6.20 2.83
CA ASP A 137 -5.80 6.48 1.61
C ASP A 137 -7.31 6.42 1.93
N PHE A 138 -8.06 7.41 1.49
CA PHE A 138 -9.51 7.47 1.73
C PHE A 138 -10.27 6.27 1.11
N ARG A 139 -9.66 5.54 0.18
CA ARG A 139 -10.19 4.32 -0.45
C ARG A 139 -9.83 3.04 0.31
N ALA A 140 -9.19 3.12 1.48
CA ALA A 140 -8.75 1.94 2.22
C ALA A 140 -9.90 0.95 2.49
N ASN A 141 -11.04 1.46 2.96
CA ASN A 141 -12.23 0.67 3.20
C ASN A 141 -12.78 0.04 1.91
N GLU A 142 -12.91 0.84 0.84
CA GLU A 142 -13.40 0.37 -0.46
C GLU A 142 -12.52 -0.73 -1.04
N ARG A 143 -11.21 -0.57 -0.96
CA ARG A 143 -10.24 -1.58 -1.43
C ARG A 143 -10.32 -2.86 -0.61
N THR A 144 -10.44 -2.72 0.72
CA THR A 144 -10.59 -3.86 1.62
C THR A 144 -11.88 -4.62 1.35
N PHE A 145 -13.00 -3.90 1.25
CA PHE A 145 -14.30 -4.48 0.90
C PHE A 145 -14.23 -5.23 -0.43
N SER A 146 -13.72 -4.59 -1.46
CA SER A 146 -13.60 -5.17 -2.81
C SER A 146 -12.72 -6.43 -2.80
N LEU A 147 -11.56 -6.37 -2.12
CA LEU A 147 -10.63 -7.50 -2.04
C LEU A 147 -11.27 -8.70 -1.35
N ILE A 148 -11.82 -8.52 -0.15
CA ILE A 148 -12.44 -9.59 0.63
C ILE A 148 -13.62 -10.21 -0.16
N THR A 149 -14.49 -9.37 -0.72
CA THR A 149 -15.63 -9.83 -1.52
C THR A 149 -15.20 -10.63 -2.75
N GLN A 150 -14.14 -10.19 -3.46
CA GLN A 150 -13.60 -10.92 -4.60
C GLN A 150 -13.08 -12.30 -4.20
N VAL A 151 -12.38 -12.37 -3.08
CA VAL A 151 -11.79 -13.61 -2.57
C VAL A 151 -12.87 -14.57 -2.10
N ILE A 152 -13.84 -14.10 -1.31
CA ILE A 152 -15.00 -14.91 -0.85
C ILE A 152 -15.80 -15.45 -2.05
N GLY A 153 -16.03 -14.62 -3.06
CA GLY A 153 -16.74 -15.01 -4.28
C GLY A 153 -16.05 -16.12 -5.08
N ARG A 154 -14.78 -16.45 -4.78
CA ARG A 154 -14.09 -17.61 -5.38
C ARG A 154 -14.52 -18.93 -4.74
N ALA A 155 -14.67 -18.96 -3.42
CA ALA A 155 -15.11 -20.15 -2.71
C ALA A 155 -16.58 -20.55 -3.05
N GLY A 156 -17.43 -19.56 -3.33
CA GLY A 156 -18.85 -19.79 -3.59
C GLY A 156 -19.21 -20.42 -4.95
N ARG A 157 -18.23 -20.76 -5.78
CA ARG A 157 -18.45 -21.32 -7.14
C ARG A 157 -18.32 -22.85 -7.22
N SER A 158 -17.95 -23.52 -6.14
CA SER A 158 -17.90 -24.98 -6.09
C SER A 158 -19.29 -25.58 -5.98
N GLU A 159 -19.54 -26.77 -6.58
CA GLU A 159 -20.84 -27.46 -6.60
C GLU A 159 -21.39 -27.81 -5.20
N GLY A 160 -20.52 -27.78 -4.15
CA GLY A 160 -20.89 -28.06 -2.74
C GLY A 160 -20.92 -26.83 -1.84
N GLY A 161 -20.75 -25.61 -2.38
CA GLY A 161 -20.48 -24.42 -1.59
C GLY A 161 -19.06 -24.44 -1.02
N GLY A 162 -18.44 -23.27 -0.92
CA GLY A 162 -17.10 -23.12 -0.34
C GLY A 162 -17.15 -22.34 0.98
N ILE A 163 -16.15 -22.57 1.81
CA ILE A 163 -15.96 -21.85 3.07
C ILE A 163 -14.95 -20.72 2.85
N ALA A 164 -15.26 -19.54 3.35
CA ALA A 164 -14.31 -18.44 3.41
C ALA A 164 -14.05 -18.07 4.88
N VAL A 165 -12.77 -18.02 5.26
CA VAL A 165 -12.33 -17.62 6.59
C VAL A 165 -11.54 -16.32 6.50
N VAL A 166 -11.96 -15.31 7.24
CA VAL A 166 -11.30 -14.00 7.28
C VAL A 166 -10.67 -13.82 8.66
N GLN A 167 -9.35 -13.82 8.70
CA GLN A 167 -8.61 -13.53 9.93
C GLN A 167 -8.47 -12.02 10.10
N THR A 168 -8.85 -11.51 11.26
CA THR A 168 -8.79 -10.08 11.63
C THR A 168 -8.56 -9.91 13.11
N TYR A 169 -7.91 -8.83 13.51
CA TYR A 169 -7.82 -8.39 14.92
C TYR A 169 -9.03 -7.57 15.36
N ASN A 170 -9.84 -7.09 14.39
CA ASN A 170 -11.03 -6.29 14.66
C ASN A 170 -12.27 -6.88 13.95
N PRO A 171 -12.83 -7.98 14.48
CA PRO A 171 -13.96 -8.66 13.86
C PRO A 171 -15.25 -7.82 13.81
N ASP A 172 -15.33 -6.78 14.67
CA ASP A 172 -16.44 -5.84 14.70
C ASP A 172 -16.33 -4.70 13.68
N ASN A 173 -15.21 -4.60 12.98
CA ASN A 173 -15.03 -3.60 11.92
C ASN A 173 -16.12 -3.76 10.86
N GLU A 174 -16.85 -2.69 10.60
CA GLU A 174 -18.02 -2.70 9.73
C GLU A 174 -17.68 -3.08 8.29
N THR A 175 -16.55 -2.60 7.76
CA THR A 175 -16.09 -2.95 6.41
C THR A 175 -15.85 -4.46 6.29
N ILE A 176 -15.19 -5.08 7.28
CA ILE A 176 -14.93 -6.52 7.30
C ILE A 176 -16.26 -7.31 7.40
N ARG A 177 -17.14 -6.91 8.31
CA ARG A 177 -18.45 -7.57 8.51
C ARG A 177 -19.31 -7.52 7.25
N LEU A 178 -19.39 -6.36 6.61
CA LEU A 178 -20.17 -6.19 5.37
C LEU A 178 -19.53 -6.92 4.20
N SER A 179 -18.20 -6.95 4.12
CA SER A 179 -17.47 -7.73 3.11
C SER A 179 -17.75 -9.23 3.24
N ALA A 180 -17.73 -9.75 4.48
CA ALA A 180 -18.02 -11.16 4.75
C ALA A 180 -19.45 -11.56 4.35
N LYS A 181 -20.40 -10.63 4.45
CA LYS A 181 -21.79 -10.80 4.01
C LYS A 181 -22.00 -10.47 2.54
N GLN A 182 -20.99 -9.92 1.86
CA GLN A 182 -21.09 -9.38 0.50
C GLN A 182 -22.19 -8.31 0.36
N ASP A 183 -22.49 -7.57 1.46
CA ASP A 183 -23.53 -6.54 1.48
C ASP A 183 -22.98 -5.20 0.95
N TYR A 184 -22.95 -5.12 -0.38
CA TYR A 184 -22.46 -3.90 -1.07
C TYR A 184 -23.35 -2.69 -0.78
N GLU A 185 -24.66 -2.85 -0.70
CA GLU A 185 -25.60 -1.74 -0.53
C GLU A 185 -25.40 -1.06 0.84
N ALA A 186 -25.27 -1.85 1.91
CA ALA A 186 -24.97 -1.30 3.23
C ALA A 186 -23.58 -0.66 3.27
N PHE A 187 -22.56 -1.31 2.70
CA PHE A 187 -21.22 -0.74 2.58
C PHE A 187 -21.23 0.60 1.84
N TYR A 188 -21.87 0.67 0.67
CA TYR A 188 -21.96 1.88 -0.13
C TYR A 188 -22.63 3.03 0.63
N ARG A 189 -23.75 2.78 1.32
CA ARG A 189 -24.44 3.81 2.12
C ARG A 189 -23.54 4.41 3.20
N ASN A 190 -22.78 3.57 3.89
CA ASN A 190 -21.87 4.01 4.94
C ASN A 190 -20.68 4.78 4.36
N GLU A 191 -20.03 4.22 3.37
CA GLU A 191 -18.84 4.82 2.76
C GLU A 191 -19.16 6.17 2.10
N ILE A 192 -20.27 6.28 1.38
CA ILE A 192 -20.65 7.54 0.71
C ILE A 192 -21.03 8.64 1.71
N ALA A 193 -21.61 8.29 2.85
CA ALA A 193 -21.91 9.22 3.93
C ALA A 193 -20.62 9.80 4.54
N VAL A 194 -19.64 8.95 4.82
CA VAL A 194 -18.32 9.37 5.33
C VAL A 194 -17.61 10.26 4.32
N ARG A 195 -17.60 9.89 3.03
CA ARG A 195 -16.96 10.69 1.98
C ARG A 195 -17.62 12.06 1.83
N ARG A 196 -18.94 12.15 1.95
CA ARG A 196 -19.65 13.42 1.93
C ARG A 196 -19.27 14.29 3.12
N ALA A 197 -19.28 13.74 4.32
CA ALA A 197 -18.95 14.47 5.55
C ALA A 197 -17.51 15.00 5.55
N LEU A 198 -16.57 14.21 5.04
CA LEU A 198 -15.15 14.56 5.00
C LEU A 198 -14.70 15.23 3.71
N VAL A 199 -15.63 15.50 2.79
CA VAL A 199 -15.34 16.07 1.47
C VAL A 199 -14.26 15.26 0.73
N PHE A 200 -14.54 13.98 0.48
CA PHE A 200 -13.71 13.11 -0.37
C PHE A 200 -14.43 12.86 -1.72
N PRO A 201 -13.70 12.43 -2.76
CA PRO A 201 -14.35 12.02 -4.01
C PRO A 201 -15.50 11.01 -3.79
N PRO A 202 -16.64 11.18 -4.46
CA PRO A 202 -16.93 12.04 -5.62
C PRO A 202 -17.37 13.48 -5.30
N PHE A 203 -17.34 13.92 -4.04
CA PHE A 203 -17.80 15.27 -3.64
C PHE A 203 -16.74 16.36 -3.84
N CYS A 204 -15.52 15.99 -4.14
CA CYS A 204 -14.44 16.87 -4.60
C CYS A 204 -13.52 16.12 -5.55
N ASP A 205 -12.55 16.84 -6.12
CA ASP A 205 -11.36 16.29 -6.74
C ASP A 205 -10.17 16.45 -5.79
N ILE A 206 -9.14 15.63 -5.98
CA ILE A 206 -7.91 15.72 -5.20
C ILE A 206 -6.74 16.00 -6.13
N ALA A 207 -5.93 17.00 -5.79
CA ALA A 207 -4.62 17.19 -6.39
C ALA A 207 -3.54 16.93 -5.35
N VAL A 208 -2.49 16.20 -5.73
CA VAL A 208 -1.32 15.96 -4.88
C VAL A 208 -0.10 16.56 -5.57
N PHE A 209 0.44 17.61 -4.97
CA PHE A 209 1.75 18.12 -5.35
C PHE A 209 2.81 17.31 -4.63
N SER A 210 3.69 16.68 -5.39
CA SER A 210 4.83 15.92 -4.88
C SER A 210 6.11 16.70 -5.13
N ILE A 211 6.88 16.93 -4.08
CA ILE A 211 8.12 17.68 -4.09
C ILE A 211 9.23 16.77 -3.59
N GLY A 212 10.35 16.70 -4.31
CA GLY A 212 11.49 15.87 -3.95
C GLY A 212 12.80 16.62 -4.10
N ALA A 213 13.74 16.39 -3.16
CA ALA A 213 15.10 16.97 -3.20
C ALA A 213 16.13 16.01 -2.59
N ASP A 214 17.41 16.24 -2.89
CA ASP A 214 18.51 15.47 -2.30
C ASP A 214 18.80 15.93 -0.86
N GLU A 215 18.54 17.22 -0.55
CA GLU A 215 18.75 17.81 0.78
C GLU A 215 17.43 18.11 1.48
N GLU A 216 17.30 17.64 2.71
CA GLU A 216 16.06 17.77 3.50
C GLU A 216 15.72 19.24 3.80
N THR A 217 16.72 20.05 4.18
CA THR A 217 16.52 21.46 4.51
C THR A 217 16.03 22.26 3.31
N GLU A 218 16.60 22.01 2.12
CA GLU A 218 16.18 22.63 0.87
C GLU A 218 14.73 22.22 0.51
N LEU A 219 14.40 20.94 0.68
CA LEU A 219 13.06 20.43 0.46
C LEU A 219 12.02 21.11 1.35
N ARG A 220 12.28 21.19 2.66
CA ARG A 220 11.37 21.79 3.64
C ARG A 220 11.15 23.28 3.35
N THR A 221 12.22 24.02 3.04
CA THR A 221 12.15 25.44 2.68
C THR A 221 11.32 25.65 1.42
N PHE A 222 11.63 24.92 0.35
CA PHE A 222 10.91 25.04 -0.93
C PHE A 222 9.44 24.66 -0.79
N SER A 223 9.14 23.59 -0.06
CA SER A 223 7.75 23.13 0.17
C SER A 223 6.93 24.16 0.97
N GLY A 224 7.56 24.80 1.95
CA GLY A 224 6.94 25.89 2.72
C GLY A 224 6.64 27.11 1.87
N GLU A 225 7.61 27.55 1.06
CA GLU A 225 7.44 28.69 0.13
C GLU A 225 6.36 28.40 -0.93
N PHE A 226 6.34 27.18 -1.49
CA PHE A 226 5.33 26.77 -2.45
C PHE A 226 3.91 26.79 -1.81
N ALA A 227 3.77 26.27 -0.59
CA ALA A 227 2.49 26.30 0.12
C ALA A 227 2.04 27.73 0.46
N ALA A 228 2.97 28.61 0.83
CA ALA A 228 2.69 30.01 1.08
C ALA A 228 2.23 30.74 -0.19
N ALA A 229 2.90 30.52 -1.32
CA ALA A 229 2.53 31.09 -2.61
C ALA A 229 1.16 30.59 -3.10
N LEU A 230 0.89 29.29 -2.98
CA LEU A 230 -0.42 28.71 -3.27
C LEU A 230 -1.52 29.42 -2.48
N ASN A 231 -1.33 29.57 -1.17
CA ASN A 231 -2.30 30.23 -0.29
C ASN A 231 -2.44 31.74 -0.60
N ALA A 232 -1.35 32.42 -0.94
CA ALA A 232 -1.39 33.83 -1.33
C ALA A 232 -2.16 34.03 -2.64
N LYS A 233 -1.87 33.24 -3.68
CA LYS A 233 -2.60 33.31 -4.96
C LYS A 233 -4.08 32.96 -4.80
N ARG A 234 -4.40 31.96 -3.97
CA ARG A 234 -5.79 31.60 -3.63
C ARG A 234 -6.54 32.78 -2.97
N LYS A 235 -5.89 33.53 -2.09
CA LYS A 235 -6.51 34.66 -1.39
C LYS A 235 -6.64 35.92 -2.28
N SER A 236 -5.91 36.00 -3.38
CA SER A 236 -5.88 37.17 -4.29
C SER A 236 -6.51 36.85 -5.63
N ALA A 237 -5.72 36.48 -6.62
CA ALA A 237 -6.14 36.30 -8.02
C ALA A 237 -7.11 35.11 -8.25
N TYR A 238 -7.17 34.15 -7.30
CA TYR A 238 -7.97 32.93 -7.40
C TYR A 238 -8.92 32.74 -6.21
N SER A 239 -9.45 33.85 -5.67
CA SER A 239 -10.37 33.81 -4.51
C SER A 239 -11.71 33.11 -4.80
N ASP A 240 -12.07 32.98 -6.07
CA ASP A 240 -13.21 32.23 -6.58
C ASP A 240 -12.99 30.70 -6.60
N VAL A 241 -11.75 30.22 -6.44
CA VAL A 241 -11.45 28.78 -6.47
C VAL A 241 -11.72 28.17 -5.10
N GLN A 242 -12.72 27.29 -5.05
CA GLN A 242 -13.05 26.53 -3.84
C GLN A 242 -12.04 25.41 -3.66
N MET A 243 -11.22 25.48 -2.60
CA MET A 243 -10.24 24.45 -2.26
C MET A 243 -9.90 24.43 -0.76
N LEU A 244 -9.50 23.24 -0.29
CA LEU A 244 -8.90 23.01 1.02
C LEU A 244 -7.47 22.49 0.78
N THR A 245 -6.50 23.12 1.40
CA THR A 245 -5.08 22.78 1.27
C THR A 245 -4.59 22.15 2.56
N PHE A 246 -3.90 21.02 2.44
CA PHE A 246 -3.31 20.28 3.54
C PHE A 246 -1.81 20.08 3.31
N GLY A 247 -1.01 20.31 4.32
CA GLY A 247 0.44 20.20 4.25
C GLY A 247 1.14 21.56 4.18
N PRO A 248 2.47 21.57 3.88
CA PRO A 248 3.24 20.42 3.38
C PRO A 248 3.45 19.33 4.43
N PHE A 249 3.35 18.06 4.02
CA PHE A 249 3.60 16.88 4.84
C PHE A 249 4.76 16.06 4.27
N GLU A 250 5.42 15.29 5.11
CA GLU A 250 6.28 14.21 4.64
C GLU A 250 5.46 13.21 3.82
N ALA A 251 6.02 12.72 2.70
CA ALA A 251 5.38 11.65 1.96
C ALA A 251 5.34 10.37 2.81
N PRO A 252 4.41 9.42 2.58
CA PRO A 252 4.31 8.17 3.34
C PRO A 252 5.62 7.38 3.41
N VAL A 253 6.44 7.47 2.36
CA VAL A 253 7.86 7.09 2.39
C VAL A 253 8.66 8.35 2.19
N PHE A 254 9.13 8.93 3.29
CA PHE A 254 9.77 10.24 3.30
C PHE A 254 11.07 10.29 2.50
N LYS A 255 11.87 9.20 2.53
CA LYS A 255 13.14 9.10 1.82
C LYS A 255 13.18 7.84 0.95
N ILE A 256 13.54 7.99 -0.34
CA ILE A 256 13.75 6.88 -1.29
C ILE A 256 15.02 7.15 -2.09
N LYS A 257 15.96 6.19 -2.10
CA LYS A 257 17.25 6.30 -2.84
C LYS A 257 17.99 7.60 -2.52
N ASN A 258 18.06 7.95 -1.24
CA ASN A 258 18.64 9.18 -0.70
C ASN A 258 17.95 10.50 -1.13
N LYS A 259 16.77 10.43 -1.75
CA LYS A 259 15.94 11.61 -2.05
C LYS A 259 14.82 11.74 -1.04
N PHE A 260 14.71 12.91 -0.43
CA PHE A 260 13.63 13.27 0.49
C PHE A 260 12.39 13.71 -0.29
N ARG A 261 11.20 13.50 0.26
CA ARG A 261 9.93 13.71 -0.42
C ARG A 261 8.90 14.33 0.50
N MET A 262 8.27 15.42 0.03
CA MET A 262 7.11 16.04 0.69
C MET A 262 5.92 16.08 -0.27
N ARG A 263 4.73 16.23 0.29
CA ARG A 263 3.49 16.37 -0.47
C ARG A 263 2.60 17.48 0.08
N ILE A 264 1.83 18.10 -0.81
CA ILE A 264 0.73 18.99 -0.48
C ILE A 264 -0.52 18.41 -1.12
N VAL A 265 -1.55 18.17 -0.32
CA VAL A 265 -2.82 17.60 -0.76
C VAL A 265 -3.86 18.71 -0.83
N ILE A 266 -4.55 18.79 -1.95
CA ILE A 266 -5.58 19.81 -2.18
C ILE A 266 -6.87 19.10 -2.53
N LYS A 267 -7.92 19.33 -1.75
CA LYS A 267 -9.31 19.01 -2.12
C LYS A 267 -9.91 20.21 -2.80
N PHE A 268 -10.43 20.05 -4.00
CA PHE A 268 -10.90 21.19 -4.80
C PHE A 268 -12.03 20.79 -5.75
N LYS A 269 -12.67 21.79 -6.33
CA LYS A 269 -13.58 21.58 -7.47
C LYS A 269 -12.80 21.76 -8.76
N ASN A 270 -12.67 20.68 -9.53
CA ASN A 270 -11.90 20.67 -10.77
C ASN A 270 -12.60 21.53 -11.84
N ASN A 271 -12.00 22.67 -12.14
CA ASN A 271 -12.46 23.59 -13.19
C ASN A 271 -11.26 24.31 -13.85
N LYS A 272 -11.52 25.09 -14.89
CA LYS A 272 -10.47 25.82 -15.64
C LYS A 272 -9.66 26.78 -14.75
N ARG A 273 -10.31 27.43 -13.78
CA ARG A 273 -9.63 28.37 -12.86
C ARG A 273 -8.66 27.67 -11.92
N ALA A 274 -9.09 26.55 -11.32
CA ALA A 274 -8.22 25.76 -10.46
C ALA A 274 -7.00 25.22 -11.23
N ARG A 275 -7.21 24.72 -12.45
CA ARG A 275 -6.11 24.26 -13.31
C ARG A 275 -5.15 25.39 -13.66
N ALA A 276 -5.66 26.59 -14.00
CA ALA A 276 -4.84 27.75 -14.28
C ALA A 276 -3.96 28.16 -13.09
N LEU A 277 -4.49 28.10 -11.86
CA LEU A 277 -3.70 28.31 -10.64
C LEU A 277 -2.58 27.29 -10.51
N PHE A 278 -2.86 26.00 -10.74
CA PHE A 278 -1.84 24.95 -10.66
C PHE A 278 -0.77 25.11 -11.74
N ASP A 279 -1.16 25.40 -12.97
CA ASP A 279 -0.23 25.66 -14.08
C ASP A 279 0.67 26.87 -13.82
N GLU A 280 0.11 27.96 -13.27
CA GLU A 280 0.89 29.15 -12.90
C GLU A 280 1.95 28.81 -11.83
N LEU A 281 1.54 28.08 -10.78
CA LEU A 281 2.47 27.66 -9.71
C LEU A 281 3.56 26.72 -10.24
N ILE A 282 3.20 25.76 -11.08
CA ILE A 282 4.17 24.82 -11.67
C ILE A 282 5.15 25.58 -12.55
N ARG A 283 4.72 26.54 -13.36
CA ARG A 283 5.63 27.35 -14.21
C ARG A 283 6.56 28.21 -13.38
N GLU A 284 6.04 28.86 -12.33
CA GLU A 284 6.84 29.72 -11.46
C GLU A 284 7.87 28.92 -10.66
N TYR A 285 7.43 27.91 -9.95
CA TYR A 285 8.28 27.10 -9.08
C TYR A 285 9.08 26.05 -9.83
N GLY A 286 8.62 25.56 -10.98
CA GLY A 286 9.38 24.66 -11.84
C GLY A 286 10.68 25.28 -12.36
N LYS A 287 10.68 26.60 -12.66
CA LYS A 287 11.90 27.33 -13.00
C LYS A 287 12.89 27.44 -11.84
N ARG A 288 12.38 27.59 -10.61
CA ARG A 288 13.19 27.65 -9.38
C ARG A 288 13.72 26.28 -8.98
N ALA A 289 12.99 25.21 -9.31
CA ALA A 289 13.35 23.83 -9.03
C ALA A 289 14.51 23.31 -9.90
N ALA A 290 14.94 24.04 -10.93
CA ALA A 290 15.83 23.58 -12.00
C ALA A 290 17.04 22.77 -11.51
N GLY A 291 17.00 21.46 -11.71
CA GLY A 291 18.10 20.51 -11.52
C GLY A 291 18.26 19.91 -10.11
N LYS A 292 17.72 20.52 -9.06
CA LYS A 292 17.89 20.06 -7.66
C LYS A 292 16.60 19.54 -7.02
N ILE A 293 15.48 20.12 -7.37
CA ILE A 293 14.17 19.82 -6.81
C ILE A 293 13.26 19.25 -7.90
N THR A 294 12.55 18.21 -7.60
CA THR A 294 11.48 17.70 -8.46
C THR A 294 10.14 18.23 -7.97
N LEU A 295 9.32 18.72 -8.88
CA LEU A 295 7.96 19.19 -8.60
C LEU A 295 7.01 18.55 -9.61
N SER A 296 5.99 17.87 -9.13
CA SER A 296 4.95 17.28 -9.96
C SER A 296 3.58 17.45 -9.31
N VAL A 297 2.51 17.41 -10.12
CA VAL A 297 1.13 17.36 -9.65
C VAL A 297 0.42 16.18 -10.29
N ASP A 298 -0.33 15.46 -9.47
CA ASP A 298 -1.22 14.39 -9.91
C ASP A 298 -2.66 14.75 -9.49
N ILE A 299 -3.59 14.71 -10.44
CA ILE A 299 -5.00 15.01 -10.20
C ILE A 299 -5.77 13.70 -10.14
N ASN A 300 -6.47 13.49 -9.04
CA ASN A 300 -7.19 12.26 -8.72
C ASN A 300 -6.28 11.01 -8.78
N PRO A 301 -5.14 11.04 -8.05
CA PRO A 301 -4.21 9.95 -8.07
C PRO A 301 -4.86 8.63 -7.62
N SER A 302 -4.33 7.51 -8.09
CA SER A 302 -4.78 6.18 -7.69
C SER A 302 -4.50 5.86 -6.21
N SER A 303 -3.55 6.58 -5.60
CA SER A 303 -3.24 6.59 -4.15
C SER A 303 -2.92 8.01 -3.71
N THR A 304 -3.43 8.41 -2.58
CA THR A 304 -3.21 9.76 -2.00
C THR A 304 -2.12 9.76 -0.95
#